data_b393dd56fb18743636628ccd64b6062b
#
_entry.id   b393dd56fb18743636628ccd64b6062b
#
_cell.length_a   1.000
_cell.length_b   1.000
_cell.length_c   1.000
_cell.angle_alpha   90.00
_cell.angle_beta   90.00
_cell.angle_gamma   90.00
#
_symmetry.space_group_name_H-M   'P 1'
#
loop_
_entity.id
_entity.type
_entity.pdbx_description
1 polymer ?
#
loop_
_entity_poly.entity_id
_entity_poly.type
_entity_poly.pdbx_seq_one_letter_code
_entity_poly.pdbx_strand_id
1 'polypeptide(L)'
;MTVFDRPSASELLDGVIDFINAETKTEDYPANKRFKLQIVSNVLSIVKRELDLGKEINEDFSKLGADLIKEKDFSIEKLAEKIRNNEIDISNKNFIDFLYKLTEKKIDIDNPKYKKI
;
A
#
# COMPACT_ATOMS: atom_id res chain seq x y z
N MET A 1 -19.21 -5.81 -2.42
CA MET A 1 -20.41 -4.94 -2.33
C MET A 1 -20.40 -4.21 -1.00
N THR A 2 -20.77 -2.95 -0.99
CA THR A 2 -20.78 -2.13 0.22
C THR A 2 -22.21 -1.71 0.56
N VAL A 3 -22.47 -1.48 1.87
CA VAL A 3 -23.74 -0.92 2.35
C VAL A 3 -23.73 0.61 2.38
N PHE A 4 -22.59 1.22 2.07
CA PHE A 4 -22.46 2.68 2.09
C PHE A 4 -22.88 3.29 0.75
N ASP A 5 -23.48 4.46 0.81
CA ASP A 5 -23.88 5.20 -0.36
C ASP A 5 -22.70 5.84 -1.08
N ARG A 6 -22.89 6.23 -2.32
CA ARG A 6 -21.93 7.04 -3.04
C ARG A 6 -22.04 8.51 -2.64
N PRO A 7 -20.93 9.28 -2.68
CA PRO A 7 -19.62 8.85 -3.14
C PRO A 7 -18.91 7.91 -2.15
N SER A 8 -18.09 7.01 -2.66
CA SER A 8 -17.30 6.10 -1.84
C SER A 8 -16.16 6.83 -1.13
N ALA A 9 -15.53 6.17 -0.15
CA ALA A 9 -14.35 6.72 0.53
C ALA A 9 -13.23 7.09 -0.46
N SER A 10 -12.99 6.26 -1.46
CA SER A 10 -11.99 6.51 -2.50
C SER A 10 -12.36 7.74 -3.34
N GLU A 11 -13.62 7.87 -3.72
CA GLU A 11 -14.12 9.02 -4.48
C GLU A 11 -14.01 10.32 -3.68
N LEU A 12 -14.31 10.27 -2.38
CA LEU A 12 -14.16 11.43 -1.50
C LEU A 12 -12.69 11.87 -1.37
N LEU A 13 -11.78 10.90 -1.26
CA LEU A 13 -10.35 11.20 -1.23
C LEU A 13 -9.87 11.83 -2.54
N ASP A 14 -10.35 11.35 -3.69
CA ASP A 14 -10.05 11.98 -4.97
C ASP A 14 -10.46 13.44 -4.99
N GLY A 15 -11.64 13.74 -4.47
CA GLY A 15 -12.13 15.12 -4.40
C GLY A 15 -11.22 16.02 -3.58
N VAL A 16 -10.75 15.53 -2.42
CA VAL A 16 -9.84 16.29 -1.55
C VAL A 16 -8.48 16.48 -2.24
N ILE A 17 -7.93 15.43 -2.84
CA ILE A 17 -6.65 15.49 -3.55
C ILE A 17 -6.73 16.50 -4.69
N ASP A 18 -7.79 16.45 -5.50
CA ASP A 18 -7.99 17.36 -6.63
C ASP A 18 -8.09 18.81 -6.16
N PHE A 19 -8.82 19.04 -5.06
CA PHE A 19 -8.95 20.37 -4.48
C PHE A 19 -7.58 20.92 -4.05
N ILE A 20 -6.80 20.12 -3.31
CA ILE A 20 -5.48 20.54 -2.84
C ILE A 20 -4.57 20.85 -4.03
N ASN A 21 -4.55 19.98 -5.04
CA ASN A 21 -3.69 20.15 -6.21
C ASN A 21 -4.09 21.39 -7.02
N ALA A 22 -5.38 21.66 -7.19
CA ALA A 22 -5.87 22.84 -7.91
C ALA A 22 -5.51 24.12 -7.16
N GLU A 23 -5.75 24.15 -5.84
CA GLU A 23 -5.49 25.32 -5.00
C GLU A 23 -4.01 25.68 -4.99
N THR A 24 -3.11 24.70 -4.92
CA THR A 24 -1.66 24.95 -4.82
C THR A 24 -1.00 25.28 -6.13
N LYS A 25 -1.70 25.13 -7.27
CA LYS A 25 -1.17 25.47 -8.59
C LYS A 25 -1.25 26.94 -8.93
N THR A 26 -1.95 27.75 -8.13
CA THR A 26 -2.05 29.20 -8.38
C THR A 26 -0.70 29.87 -8.13
N GLU A 27 -0.36 30.86 -8.97
CA GLU A 27 0.94 31.56 -8.89
C GLU A 27 1.14 32.27 -7.56
N ASP A 28 0.04 32.75 -6.98
CA ASP A 28 0.05 33.52 -5.74
C ASP A 28 0.19 32.66 -4.47
N TYR A 29 0.16 31.35 -4.62
CA TYR A 29 0.19 30.47 -3.46
C TYR A 29 1.59 30.43 -2.85
N PRO A 30 1.73 30.66 -1.52
CA PRO A 30 3.05 30.69 -0.88
C PRO A 30 3.81 29.38 -1.05
N ALA A 31 5.07 29.45 -1.48
CA ALA A 31 5.89 28.28 -1.79
C ALA A 31 6.06 27.32 -0.60
N ASN A 32 6.24 27.86 0.61
CA ASN A 32 6.40 27.03 1.81
C ASN A 32 5.14 26.23 2.13
N LYS A 33 3.96 26.85 1.94
CA LYS A 33 2.68 26.16 2.15
C LYS A 33 2.40 25.16 1.04
N ARG A 34 2.79 25.48 -0.19
CA ARG A 34 2.66 24.57 -1.33
C ARG A 34 3.40 23.26 -1.08
N PHE A 35 4.62 23.34 -0.58
CA PHE A 35 5.43 22.18 -0.27
C PHE A 35 4.74 21.28 0.77
N LYS A 36 4.24 21.89 1.85
CA LYS A 36 3.55 21.17 2.92
C LYS A 36 2.28 20.48 2.41
N LEU A 37 1.48 21.17 1.59
CA LEU A 37 0.26 20.60 1.04
C LEU A 37 0.54 19.53 0.00
N GLN A 38 1.67 19.64 -0.71
CA GLN A 38 2.09 18.56 -1.62
C GLN A 38 2.37 17.28 -0.86
N ILE A 39 3.00 17.37 0.31
CA ILE A 39 3.21 16.20 1.19
C ILE A 39 1.87 15.62 1.62
N VAL A 40 0.91 16.46 2.04
CA VAL A 40 -0.43 16.00 2.41
C VAL A 40 -1.11 15.28 1.26
N SER A 41 -1.06 15.85 0.06
CA SER A 41 -1.63 15.25 -1.15
C SER A 41 -1.01 13.87 -1.44
N ASN A 42 0.31 13.75 -1.28
CA ASN A 42 1.01 12.48 -1.49
C ASN A 42 0.57 11.42 -0.47
N VAL A 43 0.43 11.80 0.80
CA VAL A 43 -0.06 10.89 1.85
C VAL A 43 -1.48 10.43 1.55
N LEU A 44 -2.36 11.34 1.16
CA LEU A 44 -3.74 11.00 0.80
C LEU A 44 -3.79 10.06 -0.40
N SER A 45 -2.89 10.23 -1.36
CA SER A 45 -2.80 9.34 -2.53
C SER A 45 -2.38 7.92 -2.13
N ILE A 46 -1.49 7.79 -1.14
CA ILE A 46 -1.11 6.48 -0.59
C ILE A 46 -2.33 5.81 0.06
N VAL A 47 -3.05 6.55 0.90
CA VAL A 47 -4.26 6.04 1.57
C VAL A 47 -5.29 5.58 0.54
N LYS A 48 -5.49 6.37 -0.51
CA LYS A 48 -6.44 6.03 -1.58
C LYS A 48 -6.04 4.73 -2.28
N ARG A 49 -4.76 4.59 -2.64
CA ARG A 49 -4.29 3.36 -3.28
C ARG A 49 -4.45 2.14 -2.39
N GLU A 50 -4.21 2.29 -1.08
CA GLU A 50 -4.45 1.21 -0.13
C GLU A 50 -5.94 0.82 -0.07
N LEU A 51 -6.85 1.82 -0.08
CA LEU A 51 -8.29 1.55 -0.13
C LEU A 51 -8.69 0.80 -1.41
N ASP A 52 -8.10 1.18 -2.54
CA ASP A 52 -8.45 0.59 -3.83
C ASP A 52 -7.86 -0.82 -4.03
N LEU A 53 -6.64 -1.06 -3.55
CA LEU A 53 -5.86 -2.26 -3.86
C LEU A 53 -5.63 -3.17 -2.66
N GLY A 54 -5.70 -2.63 -1.44
CA GLY A 54 -5.23 -3.31 -0.24
C GLY A 54 -5.97 -4.59 0.09
N LYS A 55 -7.29 -4.61 -0.11
CA LYS A 55 -8.11 -5.80 0.22
C LYS A 55 -7.68 -7.01 -0.61
N GLU A 56 -7.56 -6.84 -1.93
CA GLU A 56 -7.16 -7.91 -2.83
C GLU A 56 -5.75 -8.39 -2.55
N ILE A 57 -4.82 -7.46 -2.35
CA ILE A 57 -3.44 -7.77 -2.00
C ILE A 57 -3.40 -8.58 -0.69
N ASN A 58 -4.12 -8.12 0.32
CA ASN A 58 -4.16 -8.78 1.62
C ASN A 58 -4.72 -10.19 1.52
N GLU A 59 -5.80 -10.38 0.77
CA GLU A 59 -6.40 -11.70 0.56
C GLU A 59 -5.44 -12.65 -0.15
N ASP A 60 -4.82 -12.21 -1.24
CA ASP A 60 -3.90 -13.02 -2.04
C ASP A 60 -2.67 -13.43 -1.23
N PHE A 61 -2.03 -12.48 -0.57
CA PHE A 61 -0.81 -12.75 0.18
C PHE A 61 -1.05 -13.46 1.50
N SER A 62 -2.25 -13.33 2.09
CA SER A 62 -2.61 -14.12 3.27
C SER A 62 -2.69 -15.60 2.91
N LYS A 63 -3.23 -15.95 1.75
CA LYS A 63 -3.31 -17.34 1.29
C LYS A 63 -1.93 -17.89 0.97
N LEU A 64 -1.15 -17.16 0.17
CA LEU A 64 0.19 -17.56 -0.22
C LEU A 64 1.11 -17.68 1.00
N GLY A 65 1.01 -16.73 1.93
CA GLY A 65 1.80 -16.73 3.14
C GLY A 65 1.45 -17.87 4.08
N ALA A 66 0.17 -18.17 4.24
CA ALA A 66 -0.27 -19.31 5.07
C ALA A 66 0.30 -20.63 4.54
N ASP A 67 0.28 -20.82 3.21
CA ASP A 67 0.87 -22.00 2.59
C ASP A 67 2.38 -22.04 2.80
N LEU A 68 3.05 -20.89 2.69
CA LEU A 68 4.49 -20.78 2.85
C LEU A 68 4.96 -21.16 4.27
N ILE A 69 4.25 -20.68 5.28
CA ILE A 69 4.60 -20.93 6.69
C ILE A 69 3.94 -22.20 7.23
N LYS A 70 3.13 -22.88 6.43
CA LYS A 70 2.41 -24.11 6.80
C LYS A 70 1.52 -23.93 8.03
N GLU A 71 0.85 -22.78 8.07
CA GLU A 71 -0.10 -22.43 9.11
C GLU A 71 -1.49 -22.23 8.51
N LYS A 72 -2.52 -22.27 9.35
CA LYS A 72 -3.89 -22.00 8.90
C LYS A 72 -4.08 -20.54 8.55
N ASP A 73 -3.51 -19.65 9.36
CA ASP A 73 -3.60 -18.21 9.18
C ASP A 73 -2.23 -17.60 9.00
N PHE A 74 -2.17 -16.51 8.25
CA PHE A 74 -0.94 -15.77 8.01
C PHE A 74 -0.95 -14.42 8.70
N SER A 75 0.23 -14.01 9.22
CA SER A 75 0.51 -12.63 9.59
C SER A 75 2.00 -12.36 9.38
N ILE A 76 2.36 -11.09 9.21
CA ILE A 76 3.77 -10.69 9.09
C ILE A 76 4.53 -11.05 10.36
N GLU A 77 3.88 -10.93 11.52
CA GLU A 77 4.47 -11.28 12.81
C GLU A 77 4.80 -12.76 12.88
N LYS A 78 3.91 -13.63 12.41
CA LYS A 78 4.17 -15.09 12.35
C LYS A 78 5.33 -15.41 11.41
N LEU A 79 5.39 -14.75 10.25
CA LEU A 79 6.49 -14.92 9.31
C LEU A 79 7.82 -14.49 9.93
N ALA A 80 7.86 -13.33 10.57
CA ALA A 80 9.06 -12.82 11.22
C ALA A 80 9.53 -13.76 12.34
N GLU A 81 8.61 -14.30 13.12
CA GLU A 81 8.92 -15.26 14.19
C GLU A 81 9.54 -16.53 13.62
N LYS A 82 8.97 -17.07 12.56
CA LYS A 82 9.51 -18.29 11.92
C LYS A 82 10.90 -18.05 11.32
N ILE A 83 11.16 -16.87 10.78
CA ILE A 83 12.49 -16.52 10.30
C ILE A 83 13.48 -16.47 11.47
N ARG A 84 13.12 -15.79 12.58
CA ARG A 84 13.98 -15.69 13.75
C ARG A 84 14.31 -17.05 14.36
N ASN A 85 13.36 -17.97 14.34
CA ASN A 85 13.49 -19.31 14.92
C ASN A 85 14.11 -20.33 13.95
N ASN A 86 14.58 -19.88 12.78
CA ASN A 86 15.17 -20.73 11.75
C ASN A 86 14.23 -21.83 11.26
N GLU A 87 12.92 -21.57 11.28
CA GLU A 87 11.90 -22.52 10.81
C GLU A 87 11.64 -22.39 9.30
N ILE A 88 12.20 -21.38 8.66
CA ILE A 88 12.10 -21.16 7.22
C ILE A 88 13.51 -21.11 6.64
N ASP A 89 13.73 -21.88 5.57
CA ASP A 89 14.96 -21.82 4.79
C ASP A 89 14.95 -20.54 3.94
N ILE A 90 15.77 -19.57 4.33
CA ILE A 90 15.85 -18.26 3.65
C ILE A 90 16.41 -18.34 2.24
N SER A 91 17.01 -19.47 1.87
CA SER A 91 17.48 -19.71 0.49
C SER A 91 16.42 -20.36 -0.39
N ASN A 92 15.27 -20.75 0.17
CA ASN A 92 14.17 -21.34 -0.56
C ASN A 92 13.62 -20.38 -1.59
N LYS A 93 13.51 -20.83 -2.84
CA LYS A 93 13.05 -20.00 -3.95
C LYS A 93 11.63 -19.46 -3.72
N ASN A 94 10.73 -20.29 -3.21
CA ASN A 94 9.34 -19.86 -2.96
C ASN A 94 9.26 -18.76 -1.92
N PHE A 95 10.09 -18.84 -0.89
CA PHE A 95 10.20 -17.79 0.14
C PHE A 95 10.70 -16.48 -0.46
N ILE A 96 11.76 -16.55 -1.25
CA ILE A 96 12.36 -15.38 -1.90
C ILE A 96 11.35 -14.73 -2.86
N ASP A 97 10.71 -15.53 -3.70
CA ASP A 97 9.69 -15.04 -4.64
C ASP A 97 8.52 -14.38 -3.91
N PHE A 98 8.09 -14.96 -2.80
CA PHE A 98 7.02 -14.38 -1.98
C PHE A 98 7.41 -12.97 -1.48
N LEU A 99 8.62 -12.84 -0.95
CA LEU A 99 9.09 -11.53 -0.44
C LEU A 99 9.19 -10.49 -1.54
N TYR A 100 9.72 -10.86 -2.72
CA TYR A 100 9.81 -9.95 -3.85
C TYR A 100 8.43 -9.48 -4.32
N LYS A 101 7.49 -10.42 -4.48
CA LYS A 101 6.13 -10.09 -4.93
C LYS A 101 5.40 -9.22 -3.91
N LEU A 102 5.53 -9.54 -2.63
CA LEU A 102 4.92 -8.74 -1.56
C LEU A 102 5.49 -7.33 -1.56
N THR A 103 6.81 -7.20 -1.68
CA THR A 103 7.48 -5.90 -1.72
C THR A 103 7.01 -5.09 -2.94
N GLU A 104 6.89 -5.70 -4.12
CA GLU A 104 6.37 -5.03 -5.31
C GLU A 104 4.96 -4.48 -5.08
N LYS A 105 4.09 -5.27 -4.46
CA LYS A 105 2.71 -4.83 -4.18
C LYS A 105 2.67 -3.70 -3.16
N LYS A 106 3.53 -3.73 -2.16
CA LYS A 106 3.65 -2.62 -1.20
C LYS A 106 4.13 -1.35 -1.89
N ILE A 107 5.09 -1.47 -2.81
CA ILE A 107 5.58 -0.32 -3.59
C ILE A 107 4.48 0.24 -4.49
N ASP A 108 3.63 -0.59 -5.06
CA ASP A 108 2.49 -0.14 -5.87
C ASP A 108 1.56 0.81 -5.09
N ILE A 109 1.45 0.59 -3.77
CA ILE A 109 0.66 1.46 -2.89
C ILE A 109 1.46 2.68 -2.45
N ASP A 110 2.67 2.47 -1.92
CA ASP A 110 3.46 3.51 -1.26
C ASP A 110 4.13 4.47 -2.26
N ASN A 111 4.65 3.93 -3.35
CA ASN A 111 5.37 4.75 -4.33
C ASN A 111 5.39 4.06 -5.71
N PRO A 112 4.27 4.07 -6.44
CA PRO A 112 4.18 3.38 -7.73
C PRO A 112 5.16 3.89 -8.77
N LYS A 113 5.67 5.12 -8.62
CA LYS A 113 6.65 5.70 -9.54
C LYS A 113 8.04 5.08 -9.38
N TYR A 114 8.32 4.47 -8.26
CA TYR A 114 9.62 3.87 -7.97
C TYR A 114 10.01 2.80 -8.99
N LYS A 115 9.04 2.01 -9.43
CA LYS A 115 9.26 0.93 -10.40
C LYS A 115 9.52 1.41 -11.82
N LYS A 116 9.32 2.68 -12.10
CA LYS A 116 9.44 3.26 -13.45
C LYS A 116 10.80 3.88 -13.71
N ILE A 117 11.70 3.75 -12.76
CA ILE A 117 13.06 4.29 -12.89
C ILE A 117 13.95 3.31 -13.68
#